data_68927a4a77fae0b396deafb64f663f07
#
_entry.id   68927a4a77fae0b396deafb64f663f07
#
_cell.length_a   1.000
_cell.length_b   1.000
_cell.length_c   1.000
_cell.angle_alpha   90.00
_cell.angle_beta   90.00
_cell.angle_gamma   90.00
#
_symmetry.space_group_name_H-M   'P 1'
#
loop_
_entity.id
_entity.type
_entity.pdbx_description
1 polymer ?
#
loop_
_entity_poly.entity_id
_entity_poly.type
_entity_poly.pdbx_seq_one_letter_code
_entity_poly.pdbx_strand_id
1 'polypeptide(L)'
;IEILKSGGNAVDAAIAMNAVLSVAEPHMTGVGGDCFVMLSVDGSTNIKVLNGSGKSSSKAKASKLRKRNVSVITPEMPEAITIPGAVAAWGLLHKDHGYMPWQELFGPAINYAQHGIKIHERVAHDWSKNVQKLSSDSDTSKLFLKNNKSFEFMDNFKNENLSETFRTISLEGCDGFYNGWIANDMFKKLESIGGYHTLDDFSNASAEWVKPI
;
A
#
# COMPACT_ATOMS: atom_id res chain seq x y z
N ILE A 1 13.75 -14.36 0.64
CA ILE A 1 14.73 -15.45 0.42
C ILE A 1 14.29 -16.31 -0.78
N GLU A 2 13.02 -16.73 -0.88
CA GLU A 2 12.51 -17.56 -2.00
C GLU A 2 12.79 -16.90 -3.37
N ILE A 3 12.48 -15.62 -3.51
CA ILE A 3 12.74 -14.85 -4.74
C ILE A 3 14.23 -14.91 -5.14
N LEU A 4 15.15 -14.71 -4.19
CA LEU A 4 16.59 -14.80 -4.46
C LEU A 4 17.02 -16.21 -4.85
N LYS A 5 16.47 -17.25 -4.20
CA LYS A 5 16.75 -18.65 -4.56
C LYS A 5 16.22 -19.02 -5.93
N SER A 6 15.14 -18.40 -6.37
CA SER A 6 14.53 -18.60 -7.69
C SER A 6 15.24 -17.80 -8.79
N GLY A 7 16.34 -17.11 -8.49
CA GLY A 7 17.14 -16.38 -9.45
C GLY A 7 16.79 -14.88 -9.57
N GLY A 8 15.89 -14.37 -8.75
CA GLY A 8 15.61 -12.94 -8.67
C GLY A 8 16.76 -12.14 -8.05
N ASN A 9 16.79 -10.86 -8.33
CA ASN A 9 17.76 -9.93 -7.77
C ASN A 9 17.24 -9.25 -6.48
N ALA A 10 18.03 -8.34 -5.93
CA ALA A 10 17.67 -7.62 -4.70
C ALA A 10 16.42 -6.75 -4.85
N VAL A 11 16.17 -6.20 -6.05
CA VAL A 11 14.98 -5.39 -6.36
C VAL A 11 13.73 -6.26 -6.33
N ASP A 12 13.77 -7.42 -7.00
CA ASP A 12 12.67 -8.38 -7.01
C ASP A 12 12.33 -8.82 -5.58
N ALA A 13 13.36 -9.14 -4.80
CA ALA A 13 13.20 -9.55 -3.41
C ALA A 13 12.62 -8.43 -2.53
N ALA A 14 13.01 -7.17 -2.75
CA ALA A 14 12.51 -6.01 -2.00
C ALA A 14 11.03 -5.75 -2.30
N ILE A 15 10.60 -5.82 -3.57
CA ILE A 15 9.19 -5.67 -3.96
C ILE A 15 8.35 -6.79 -3.34
N ALA A 16 8.77 -8.05 -3.50
CA ALA A 16 8.06 -9.20 -2.93
C ALA A 16 7.96 -9.13 -1.40
N MET A 17 9.03 -8.70 -0.73
CA MET A 17 9.04 -8.50 0.73
C MET A 17 8.06 -7.40 1.14
N ASN A 18 8.03 -6.28 0.44
CA ASN A 18 7.12 -5.17 0.73
C ASN A 18 5.65 -5.59 0.53
N ALA A 19 5.37 -6.37 -0.53
CA ALA A 19 4.05 -6.96 -0.74
C ALA A 19 3.64 -7.90 0.42
N VAL A 20 4.55 -8.76 0.90
CA VAL A 20 4.29 -9.63 2.06
C VAL A 20 4.09 -8.82 3.34
N LEU A 21 4.89 -7.76 3.56
CA LEU A 21 4.74 -6.88 4.73
C LEU A 21 3.39 -6.16 4.74
N SER A 22 2.81 -5.87 3.58
CA SER A 22 1.44 -5.32 3.49
C SER A 22 0.38 -6.27 4.07
N VAL A 23 0.67 -7.56 4.14
CA VAL A 23 -0.18 -8.57 4.80
C VAL A 23 0.22 -8.75 6.27
N ALA A 24 1.52 -8.82 6.54
CA ALA A 24 2.05 -9.18 7.86
C ALA A 24 2.02 -8.01 8.85
N GLU A 25 2.22 -6.78 8.36
CA GLU A 25 2.30 -5.55 9.15
C GLU A 25 1.42 -4.43 8.55
N PRO A 26 0.11 -4.66 8.35
CA PRO A 26 -0.76 -3.74 7.62
C PRO A 26 -0.96 -2.37 8.31
N HIS A 27 -0.51 -2.22 9.56
CA HIS A 27 -0.49 -0.96 10.30
C HIS A 27 0.75 -0.10 10.02
N MET A 28 1.77 -0.68 9.38
CA MET A 28 3.05 -0.01 9.07
C MET A 28 3.29 0.16 7.57
N THR A 29 2.74 -0.72 6.74
CA THR A 29 2.95 -0.70 5.29
C THR A 29 1.73 -1.21 4.55
N GLY A 30 1.57 -0.82 3.29
CA GLY A 30 0.43 -1.27 2.47
C GLY A 30 0.45 -0.70 1.06
N VAL A 31 -0.30 -1.36 0.19
CA VAL A 31 -0.48 -0.94 -1.23
C VAL A 31 -1.16 0.42 -1.38
N GLY A 32 -1.85 0.87 -0.36
CA GLY A 32 -2.53 2.17 -0.32
C GLY A 32 -1.65 3.33 0.15
N GLY A 33 -0.37 3.09 0.45
CA GLY A 33 0.59 4.07 0.94
C GLY A 33 1.59 4.54 -0.10
N ASP A 34 2.67 5.13 0.42
CA ASP A 34 3.80 5.64 -0.34
C ASP A 34 4.95 4.62 -0.37
N CYS A 35 5.90 4.80 -1.29
CA CYS A 35 7.12 4.01 -1.34
C CYS A 35 8.31 4.90 -1.70
N PHE A 36 9.37 4.80 -0.93
CA PHE A 36 10.65 5.45 -1.21
C PHE A 36 11.73 4.39 -1.31
N VAL A 37 12.59 4.52 -2.32
CA VAL A 37 13.67 3.55 -2.55
C VAL A 37 15.00 4.28 -2.68
N MET A 38 16.00 3.76 -2.00
CA MET A 38 17.42 4.09 -2.25
C MET A 38 18.09 2.84 -2.84
N LEU A 39 18.70 3.00 -4.01
CA LEU A 39 19.29 1.90 -4.75
C LEU A 39 20.75 2.20 -5.09
N SER A 40 21.63 1.27 -4.72
CA SER A 40 23.01 1.18 -5.21
C SER A 40 23.08 0.05 -6.24
N VAL A 41 23.43 0.37 -7.47
CA VAL A 41 23.61 -0.63 -8.54
C VAL A 41 25.08 -1.07 -8.53
N ASP A 42 25.32 -2.37 -8.48
CA ASP A 42 26.67 -2.99 -8.54
C ASP A 42 27.66 -2.44 -7.52
N GLY A 43 27.18 -2.06 -6.33
CA GLY A 43 28.02 -1.48 -5.29
C GLY A 43 28.52 -0.06 -5.60
N SER A 44 27.94 0.61 -6.58
CA SER A 44 28.25 1.99 -6.93
C SER A 44 27.98 2.94 -5.79
N THR A 45 28.83 3.96 -5.62
CA THR A 45 28.57 5.09 -4.72
C THR A 45 27.55 6.08 -5.28
N ASN A 46 27.17 5.93 -6.56
CA ASN A 46 26.10 6.72 -7.19
C ASN A 46 24.74 6.16 -6.78
N ILE A 47 24.19 6.68 -5.70
CA ILE A 47 22.89 6.25 -5.18
C ILE A 47 21.76 6.84 -6.04
N LYS A 48 20.86 5.96 -6.50
CA LYS A 48 19.60 6.36 -7.13
C LYS A 48 18.50 6.43 -6.07
N VAL A 49 17.63 7.41 -6.16
CA VAL A 49 16.48 7.56 -5.27
C VAL A 49 15.19 7.58 -6.08
N LEU A 50 14.24 6.72 -5.70
CA LEU A 50 12.90 6.70 -6.27
C LEU A 50 11.92 7.32 -5.29
N ASN A 51 11.16 8.29 -5.78
CA ASN A 51 10.05 8.93 -5.07
C ASN A 51 8.73 8.36 -5.57
N GLY A 52 8.07 7.58 -4.74
CA GLY A 52 6.71 7.07 -4.94
C GLY A 52 5.75 7.64 -3.90
N SER A 53 5.89 8.91 -3.54
CA SER A 53 4.90 9.60 -2.70
C SER A 53 3.65 9.92 -3.51
N GLY A 54 2.49 9.67 -2.90
CA GLY A 54 1.21 9.97 -3.53
C GLY A 54 0.92 11.47 -3.56
N LYS A 55 0.26 11.92 -4.63
CA LYS A 55 -0.22 13.30 -4.73
C LYS A 55 -1.54 13.46 -3.99
N SER A 56 -1.82 14.65 -3.48
CA SER A 56 -3.15 15.00 -3.01
C SER A 56 -4.14 15.02 -4.19
N SER A 57 -5.45 14.82 -3.89
CA SER A 57 -6.48 14.95 -4.94
C SER A 57 -6.39 16.30 -5.65
N SER A 58 -6.51 16.29 -6.98
CA SER A 58 -6.51 17.49 -7.85
C SER A 58 -7.61 18.50 -7.49
N LYS A 59 -8.70 18.04 -6.90
CA LYS A 59 -9.82 18.87 -6.42
C LYS A 59 -9.69 19.35 -4.98
N ALA A 60 -8.68 18.90 -4.23
CA ALA A 60 -8.40 19.39 -2.89
C ALA A 60 -7.80 20.80 -2.97
N LYS A 61 -8.48 21.78 -2.36
CA LYS A 61 -8.05 23.16 -2.35
C LYS A 61 -8.12 23.73 -0.93
N ALA A 62 -7.07 24.36 -0.46
CA ALA A 62 -7.01 25.00 0.85
C ALA A 62 -8.16 25.98 1.08
N SER A 63 -8.62 26.68 0.03
CA SER A 63 -9.77 27.58 0.11
C SER A 63 -11.09 26.87 0.49
N LYS A 64 -11.29 25.62 0.07
CA LYS A 64 -12.46 24.81 0.46
C LYS A 64 -12.41 24.45 1.94
N LEU A 65 -11.23 24.08 2.45
CA LEU A 65 -11.02 23.76 3.86
C LEU A 65 -11.24 25.00 4.75
N ARG A 66 -10.68 26.15 4.36
CA ARG A 66 -10.88 27.41 5.08
C ARG A 66 -12.36 27.81 5.16
N LYS A 67 -13.13 27.63 4.07
CA LYS A 67 -14.58 27.88 4.07
C LYS A 67 -15.36 26.98 5.06
N ARG A 68 -14.82 25.78 5.35
CA ARG A 68 -15.36 24.85 6.35
C ARG A 68 -14.78 25.08 7.75
N ASN A 69 -14.02 26.16 7.98
CA ASN A 69 -13.30 26.47 9.21
C ASN A 69 -12.31 25.37 9.65
N VAL A 70 -11.78 24.60 8.69
CA VAL A 70 -10.75 23.59 8.95
C VAL A 70 -9.39 24.29 8.96
N SER A 71 -8.77 24.35 10.14
CA SER A 71 -7.42 24.91 10.33
C SER A 71 -6.32 23.85 10.28
N VAL A 72 -6.65 22.60 10.62
CA VAL A 72 -5.73 21.46 10.66
C VAL A 72 -6.41 20.26 10.01
N ILE A 73 -5.71 19.56 9.13
CA ILE A 73 -6.15 18.28 8.57
C ILE A 73 -5.72 17.19 9.55
N THR A 74 -6.69 16.45 10.11
CA THR A 74 -6.41 15.30 10.97
C THR A 74 -6.31 14.01 10.16
N PRO A 75 -5.65 12.96 10.67
CA PRO A 75 -5.50 11.69 9.96
C PRO A 75 -6.81 10.99 9.58
N GLU A 76 -7.90 11.31 10.27
CA GLU A 76 -9.24 10.75 10.04
C GLU A 76 -9.99 11.45 8.90
N MET A 77 -9.50 12.59 8.45
CA MET A 77 -10.13 13.35 7.37
C MET A 77 -9.76 12.77 6.00
N PRO A 78 -10.70 12.68 5.04
CA PRO A 78 -10.40 12.18 3.70
C PRO A 78 -9.37 13.04 2.95
N GLU A 79 -9.21 14.29 3.33
CA GLU A 79 -8.19 15.19 2.77
C GLU A 79 -6.75 14.83 3.19
N ALA A 80 -6.58 14.01 4.23
CA ALA A 80 -5.27 13.48 4.63
C ALA A 80 -4.83 12.31 3.73
N ILE A 81 -5.76 11.72 2.96
CA ILE A 81 -5.49 10.56 2.12
C ILE A 81 -4.94 11.05 0.77
N THR A 82 -3.75 10.60 0.42
CA THR A 82 -3.13 10.82 -0.90
C THR A 82 -3.48 9.68 -1.86
N ILE A 83 -3.24 9.89 -3.15
CA ILE A 83 -3.31 8.80 -4.13
C ILE A 83 -2.20 7.80 -3.81
N PRO A 84 -2.47 6.50 -3.71
CA PRO A 84 -1.45 5.50 -3.43
C PRO A 84 -0.27 5.58 -4.40
N GLY A 85 0.95 5.71 -3.92
CA GLY A 85 2.15 5.80 -4.75
C GLY A 85 2.99 4.52 -4.78
N ALA A 86 2.78 3.61 -3.83
CA ALA A 86 3.61 2.43 -3.65
C ALA A 86 3.64 1.50 -4.87
N VAL A 87 2.48 1.19 -5.45
CA VAL A 87 2.40 0.27 -6.60
C VAL A 87 3.06 0.88 -7.84
N ALA A 88 2.91 2.19 -8.07
CA ALA A 88 3.60 2.89 -9.16
C ALA A 88 5.12 2.86 -8.97
N ALA A 89 5.59 3.03 -7.72
CA ALA A 89 7.01 2.92 -7.41
C ALA A 89 7.55 1.50 -7.65
N TRP A 90 6.82 0.46 -7.25
CA TRP A 90 7.20 -0.93 -7.54
C TRP A 90 7.29 -1.19 -9.04
N GLY A 91 6.30 -0.71 -9.81
CA GLY A 91 6.30 -0.86 -11.27
C GLY A 91 7.48 -0.18 -11.94
N LEU A 92 7.79 1.07 -11.57
CA LEU A 92 8.94 1.79 -12.12
C LEU A 92 10.27 1.15 -11.69
N LEU A 93 10.40 0.78 -10.41
CA LEU A 93 11.58 0.11 -9.88
C LEU A 93 11.84 -1.22 -10.60
N HIS A 94 10.79 -2.03 -10.77
CA HIS A 94 10.90 -3.32 -11.46
C HIS A 94 11.22 -3.15 -12.93
N LYS A 95 10.56 -2.23 -13.63
CA LYS A 95 10.82 -1.92 -15.05
C LYS A 95 12.29 -1.61 -15.32
N ASP A 96 12.92 -0.84 -14.43
CA ASP A 96 14.28 -0.33 -14.65
C ASP A 96 15.36 -1.24 -14.06
N HIS A 97 15.05 -2.05 -13.03
CA HIS A 97 16.03 -2.80 -12.26
C HIS A 97 15.58 -4.21 -11.85
N GLY A 98 14.35 -4.63 -12.11
CA GLY A 98 13.87 -5.99 -11.86
C GLY A 98 14.48 -7.00 -12.84
N TYR A 99 14.48 -8.26 -12.47
CA TYR A 99 15.03 -9.37 -13.26
C TYR A 99 14.01 -10.49 -13.47
N MET A 100 13.28 -10.89 -12.42
CA MET A 100 12.24 -11.90 -12.51
C MET A 100 10.98 -11.35 -13.19
N PRO A 101 10.15 -12.24 -13.81
CA PRO A 101 8.83 -11.84 -14.26
C PRO A 101 8.01 -11.18 -13.12
N TRP A 102 7.43 -10.04 -13.40
CA TRP A 102 6.63 -9.27 -12.44
C TRP A 102 5.61 -10.12 -11.67
N GLN A 103 4.93 -11.01 -12.38
CA GLN A 103 3.89 -11.85 -11.82
C GLN A 103 4.37 -12.76 -10.68
N GLU A 104 5.62 -13.23 -10.75
CA GLU A 104 6.18 -14.16 -9.78
C GLU A 104 6.48 -13.51 -8.43
N LEU A 105 6.60 -12.17 -8.39
CA LEU A 105 6.94 -11.44 -7.17
C LEU A 105 5.82 -11.47 -6.13
N PHE A 106 4.58 -11.61 -6.55
CA PHE A 106 3.40 -11.49 -5.68
C PHE A 106 2.89 -12.81 -5.12
N GLY A 107 3.39 -13.94 -5.61
CA GLY A 107 2.99 -15.28 -5.16
C GLY A 107 2.98 -15.45 -3.64
N PRO A 108 4.05 -15.10 -2.93
CA PRO A 108 4.09 -15.17 -1.47
C PRO A 108 3.04 -14.31 -0.78
N ALA A 109 2.84 -13.06 -1.22
CA ALA A 109 1.87 -12.14 -0.64
C ALA A 109 0.43 -12.63 -0.85
N ILE A 110 0.11 -13.12 -2.05
CA ILE A 110 -1.17 -13.75 -2.39
C ILE A 110 -1.44 -14.94 -1.47
N ASN A 111 -0.45 -15.82 -1.30
CA ASN A 111 -0.58 -16.99 -0.46
C ASN A 111 -0.86 -16.64 1.01
N TYR A 112 -0.07 -15.73 1.60
CA TYR A 112 -0.27 -15.29 2.99
C TYR A 112 -1.59 -14.55 3.19
N ALA A 113 -1.99 -13.70 2.26
CA ALA A 113 -3.26 -12.99 2.34
C ALA A 113 -4.46 -13.95 2.29
N GLN A 114 -4.40 -14.98 1.43
CA GLN A 114 -5.47 -15.96 1.24
C GLN A 114 -5.54 -17.01 2.37
N HIS A 115 -4.40 -17.58 2.75
CA HIS A 115 -4.38 -18.70 3.71
C HIS A 115 -4.11 -18.25 5.14
N GLY A 116 -3.61 -17.03 5.30
CA GLY A 116 -3.33 -16.38 6.57
C GLY A 116 -1.87 -16.41 6.96
N ILE A 117 -1.55 -15.48 7.84
CA ILE A 117 -0.23 -15.33 8.46
C ILE A 117 -0.40 -15.27 9.98
N LYS A 118 0.57 -15.82 10.71
CA LYS A 118 0.58 -15.74 12.17
C LYS A 118 0.94 -14.32 12.62
N ILE A 119 0.09 -13.74 13.45
CA ILE A 119 0.31 -12.42 14.03
C ILE A 119 1.53 -12.46 14.94
N HIS A 120 2.52 -11.61 14.63
CA HIS A 120 3.70 -11.42 15.45
C HIS A 120 3.38 -10.62 16.72
N GLU A 121 4.15 -10.83 17.79
CA GLU A 121 3.94 -10.18 19.09
C GLU A 121 3.86 -8.65 19.00
N ARG A 122 4.74 -8.02 18.24
CA ARG A 122 4.75 -6.57 18.01
C ARG A 122 3.47 -6.09 17.34
N VAL A 123 3.00 -6.79 16.32
CA VAL A 123 1.77 -6.45 15.59
C VAL A 123 0.55 -6.56 16.52
N ALA A 124 0.45 -7.65 17.29
CA ALA A 124 -0.61 -7.85 18.27
C ALA A 124 -0.64 -6.71 19.30
N HIS A 125 0.56 -6.31 19.80
CA HIS A 125 0.68 -5.20 20.74
C HIS A 125 0.17 -3.89 20.13
N ASP A 126 0.63 -3.53 18.93
CA ASP A 126 0.26 -2.28 18.26
C ASP A 126 -1.24 -2.24 17.92
N TRP A 127 -1.83 -3.35 17.47
CA TRP A 127 -3.27 -3.43 17.22
C TRP A 127 -4.10 -3.28 18.50
N SER A 128 -3.65 -3.88 19.60
CA SER A 128 -4.34 -3.77 20.89
C SER A 128 -4.47 -2.33 21.39
N LYS A 129 -3.52 -1.47 21.04
CA LYS A 129 -3.53 -0.03 21.36
C LYS A 129 -4.48 0.78 20.47
N ASN A 130 -4.90 0.23 19.34
CA ASN A 130 -5.66 0.93 18.32
C ASN A 130 -7.10 0.41 18.14
N VAL A 131 -7.61 -0.41 19.04
CA VAL A 131 -8.96 -1.01 18.93
C VAL A 131 -10.04 0.05 18.73
N GLN A 132 -10.01 1.16 19.48
CA GLN A 132 -10.98 2.24 19.35
C GLN A 132 -10.94 2.86 17.94
N LYS A 133 -9.74 3.12 17.40
CA LYS A 133 -9.56 3.65 16.05
C LYS A 133 -10.05 2.65 14.99
N LEU A 134 -9.70 1.38 15.13
CA LEU A 134 -10.14 0.32 14.20
C LEU A 134 -11.65 0.10 14.24
N SER A 135 -12.30 0.38 15.35
CA SER A 135 -13.77 0.26 15.52
C SER A 135 -14.54 1.42 14.91
N SER A 136 -13.90 2.54 14.54
CA SER A 136 -14.56 3.74 14.05
C SER A 136 -15.14 3.61 12.63
N ASP A 137 -14.63 2.66 11.84
CA ASP A 137 -15.12 2.32 10.51
C ASP A 137 -15.55 0.85 10.46
N SER A 138 -16.71 0.57 9.89
CA SER A 138 -17.30 -0.78 9.91
C SER A 138 -16.48 -1.79 9.12
N ASP A 139 -15.88 -1.40 7.99
CA ASP A 139 -15.13 -2.29 7.13
C ASP A 139 -13.78 -2.58 7.75
N THR A 140 -13.13 -1.56 8.31
CA THR A 140 -11.90 -1.69 9.10
C THR A 140 -12.13 -2.62 10.30
N SER A 141 -13.21 -2.43 11.04
CA SER A 141 -13.55 -3.25 12.21
C SER A 141 -13.74 -4.72 11.83
N LYS A 142 -14.47 -5.01 10.75
CA LYS A 142 -14.69 -6.40 10.29
C LYS A 142 -13.40 -7.10 9.91
N LEU A 143 -12.43 -6.39 9.34
CA LEU A 143 -11.17 -6.96 8.87
C LEU A 143 -10.15 -7.11 10.01
N PHE A 144 -9.97 -6.06 10.80
CA PHE A 144 -8.86 -5.95 11.76
C PHE A 144 -9.23 -6.26 13.21
N LEU A 145 -10.50 -6.57 13.48
CA LEU A 145 -10.95 -6.96 14.81
C LEU A 145 -11.67 -8.31 14.76
N LYS A 146 -11.45 -9.12 15.80
CA LYS A 146 -12.12 -10.40 16.04
C LYS A 146 -13.08 -10.24 17.21
N ASN A 147 -14.38 -10.25 16.95
CA ASN A 147 -15.39 -10.00 18.01
C ASN A 147 -15.15 -8.68 18.77
N ASN A 148 -14.85 -7.60 18.05
CA ASN A 148 -14.54 -6.26 18.59
C ASN A 148 -13.27 -6.20 19.46
N LYS A 149 -12.37 -7.18 19.36
CA LYS A 149 -11.06 -7.21 20.04
C LYS A 149 -9.95 -7.29 19.00
N SER A 150 -8.76 -6.82 19.36
CA SER A 150 -7.58 -7.04 18.53
C SER A 150 -7.25 -8.53 18.40
N PHE A 151 -6.60 -8.89 17.31
CA PHE A 151 -5.93 -10.18 17.20
C PHE A 151 -4.82 -10.30 18.24
N GLU A 152 -4.59 -11.51 18.72
CA GLU A 152 -3.55 -11.84 19.69
C GLU A 152 -2.31 -12.43 18.97
N PHE A 153 -1.20 -12.51 19.70
CA PHE A 153 -0.01 -13.21 19.24
C PHE A 153 -0.34 -14.64 18.81
N MET A 154 0.17 -15.06 17.65
CA MET A 154 -0.09 -16.36 17.01
C MET A 154 -1.52 -16.60 16.51
N ASP A 155 -2.43 -15.65 16.59
CA ASP A 155 -3.67 -15.72 15.84
C ASP A 155 -3.37 -15.77 14.32
N ASN A 156 -4.27 -16.39 13.56
CA ASN A 156 -4.15 -16.43 12.11
C ASN A 156 -4.94 -15.27 11.49
N PHE A 157 -4.25 -14.35 10.85
CA PHE A 157 -4.86 -13.22 10.15
C PHE A 157 -4.94 -13.49 8.65
N LYS A 158 -6.10 -13.26 8.06
CA LYS A 158 -6.36 -13.37 6.63
C LYS A 158 -6.92 -12.06 6.08
N ASN A 159 -6.59 -11.77 4.82
CA ASN A 159 -7.17 -10.67 4.07
C ASN A 159 -7.39 -11.11 2.61
N GLU A 160 -8.48 -11.80 2.37
CA GLU A 160 -8.81 -12.36 1.05
C GLU A 160 -8.96 -11.26 -0.02
N ASN A 161 -9.50 -10.09 0.35
CA ASN A 161 -9.60 -8.95 -0.57
C ASN A 161 -8.22 -8.44 -1.01
N LEU A 162 -7.26 -8.42 -0.09
CA LEU A 162 -5.87 -8.04 -0.42
C LEU A 162 -5.21 -9.11 -1.30
N SER A 163 -5.56 -10.40 -1.12
CA SER A 163 -5.14 -11.46 -2.05
C SER A 163 -5.61 -11.19 -3.47
N GLU A 164 -6.88 -10.82 -3.67
CA GLU A 164 -7.41 -10.46 -4.98
C GLU A 164 -6.77 -9.19 -5.56
N THR A 165 -6.51 -8.19 -4.69
CA THR A 165 -5.73 -7.00 -5.09
C THR A 165 -4.35 -7.39 -5.62
N PHE A 166 -3.61 -8.25 -4.93
CA PHE A 166 -2.30 -8.72 -5.39
C PHE A 166 -2.38 -9.60 -6.64
N ARG A 167 -3.44 -10.40 -6.82
CA ARG A 167 -3.67 -11.14 -8.08
C ARG A 167 -3.84 -10.18 -9.26
N THR A 168 -4.64 -9.15 -9.08
CA THR A 168 -4.85 -8.13 -10.13
C THR A 168 -3.55 -7.39 -10.44
N ILE A 169 -2.79 -6.94 -9.43
CA ILE A 169 -1.48 -6.32 -9.62
C ILE A 169 -0.51 -7.27 -10.33
N SER A 170 -0.51 -8.54 -9.96
CA SER A 170 0.34 -9.56 -10.57
C SER A 170 0.03 -9.75 -12.07
N LEU A 171 -1.23 -9.82 -12.45
CA LEU A 171 -1.67 -10.13 -13.81
C LEU A 171 -1.71 -8.90 -14.73
N GLU A 172 -2.14 -7.76 -14.21
CA GLU A 172 -2.43 -6.56 -14.98
C GLU A 172 -1.44 -5.42 -14.70
N GLY A 173 -0.47 -5.64 -13.81
CA GLY A 173 0.52 -4.63 -13.45
C GLY A 173 -0.09 -3.47 -12.67
N CYS A 174 0.57 -2.30 -12.80
CA CYS A 174 0.08 -1.07 -12.20
C CYS A 174 -1.27 -0.63 -12.77
N ASP A 175 -1.55 -0.97 -14.03
CA ASP A 175 -2.80 -0.59 -14.70
C ASP A 175 -4.02 -1.20 -14.01
N GLY A 176 -3.97 -2.46 -13.62
CA GLY A 176 -5.02 -3.13 -12.87
C GLY A 176 -5.31 -2.48 -11.51
N PHE A 177 -4.29 -1.86 -10.89
CA PHE A 177 -4.47 -1.15 -9.62
C PHE A 177 -5.06 0.26 -9.80
N TYR A 178 -4.60 1.02 -10.80
CA TYR A 178 -4.95 2.43 -10.95
C TYR A 178 -6.12 2.70 -11.91
N ASN A 179 -6.43 1.79 -12.83
CA ASN A 179 -7.46 1.97 -13.86
C ASN A 179 -8.60 0.93 -13.77
N GLY A 180 -8.44 -0.11 -12.92
CA GLY A 180 -9.37 -1.22 -12.80
C GLY A 180 -10.41 -1.06 -11.69
N TRP A 181 -10.92 -2.20 -11.25
CA TRP A 181 -11.93 -2.29 -10.18
C TRP A 181 -11.40 -1.77 -8.84
N ILE A 182 -10.09 -1.90 -8.57
CA ILE A 182 -9.44 -1.46 -7.33
C ILE A 182 -9.54 0.07 -7.20
N ALA A 183 -9.19 0.81 -8.26
CA ALA A 183 -9.33 2.28 -8.27
C ALA A 183 -10.79 2.71 -8.08
N ASN A 184 -11.74 2.00 -8.72
CA ASN A 184 -13.15 2.27 -8.56
C ASN A 184 -13.65 2.03 -7.13
N ASP A 185 -13.17 0.98 -6.47
CA ASP A 185 -13.54 0.67 -5.08
C ASP A 185 -12.97 1.73 -4.11
N MET A 186 -11.70 2.08 -4.25
CA MET A 186 -11.07 3.17 -3.50
C MET A 186 -11.80 4.50 -3.70
N PHE A 187 -12.14 4.84 -4.95
CA PHE A 187 -12.88 6.05 -5.28
C PHE A 187 -14.23 6.10 -4.57
N LYS A 188 -15.04 5.02 -4.67
CA LYS A 188 -16.35 4.92 -4.02
C LYS A 188 -16.26 5.09 -2.50
N LYS A 189 -15.26 4.45 -1.86
CA LYS A 189 -15.04 4.59 -0.42
C LYS A 189 -14.70 6.04 -0.07
N LEU A 190 -13.76 6.64 -0.78
CA LEU A 190 -13.35 8.04 -0.56
C LEU A 190 -14.48 9.03 -0.80
N GLU A 191 -15.28 8.83 -1.86
CA GLU A 191 -16.47 9.63 -2.14
C GLU A 191 -17.50 9.53 -1.00
N SER A 192 -17.73 8.33 -0.48
CA SER A 192 -18.71 8.07 0.60
C SER A 192 -18.37 8.79 1.91
N ILE A 193 -17.09 9.08 2.14
CA ILE A 193 -16.61 9.83 3.32
C ILE A 193 -16.34 11.30 3.02
N GLY A 194 -16.76 11.80 1.84
CA GLY A 194 -16.65 13.20 1.43
C GLY A 194 -15.28 13.63 0.89
N GLY A 195 -14.49 12.67 0.41
CA GLY A 195 -13.20 12.93 -0.25
C GLY A 195 -13.37 13.66 -1.58
N TYR A 196 -12.31 14.34 -2.02
CA TYR A 196 -12.27 15.08 -3.28
C TYR A 196 -11.60 14.31 -4.42
N HIS A 197 -11.23 13.07 -4.19
CA HIS A 197 -10.54 12.22 -5.16
C HIS A 197 -11.39 11.96 -6.40
N THR A 198 -10.73 11.76 -7.53
CA THR A 198 -11.35 11.41 -8.81
C THR A 198 -10.65 10.20 -9.42
N LEU A 199 -11.30 9.49 -10.32
CA LEU A 199 -10.67 8.39 -11.06
C LEU A 199 -9.46 8.87 -11.88
N ASP A 200 -9.51 10.09 -12.39
CA ASP A 200 -8.37 10.71 -13.09
C ASP A 200 -7.15 10.91 -12.16
N ASP A 201 -7.38 11.17 -10.88
CA ASP A 201 -6.26 11.25 -9.92
C ASP A 201 -5.54 9.90 -9.80
N PHE A 202 -6.28 8.79 -9.77
CA PHE A 202 -5.72 7.43 -9.75
C PHE A 202 -5.03 7.09 -11.06
N SER A 203 -5.66 7.32 -12.20
CA SER A 203 -5.09 7.00 -13.52
C SER A 203 -3.80 7.77 -13.82
N ASN A 204 -3.61 8.94 -13.19
CA ASN A 204 -2.40 9.76 -13.30
C ASN A 204 -1.37 9.50 -12.20
N ALA A 205 -1.54 8.44 -11.40
CA ALA A 205 -0.57 8.07 -10.38
C ALA A 205 0.78 7.70 -11.01
N SER A 206 1.86 8.20 -10.46
CA SER A 206 3.20 7.99 -11.00
C SER A 206 4.26 8.07 -9.90
N ALA A 207 5.38 7.39 -10.14
CA ALA A 207 6.59 7.55 -9.37
C ALA A 207 7.70 8.13 -10.24
N GLU A 208 8.74 8.69 -9.64
CA GLU A 208 9.83 9.34 -10.36
C GLU A 208 11.19 9.12 -9.69
N TRP A 209 12.22 9.00 -10.52
CA TRP A 209 13.60 9.03 -10.04
C TRP A 209 13.99 10.47 -9.72
N VAL A 210 14.54 10.67 -8.53
CA VAL A 210 14.98 11.97 -8.03
C VAL A 210 16.46 11.94 -7.65
N LYS A 211 17.09 13.10 -7.59
CA LYS A 211 18.45 13.22 -7.05
C LYS A 211 18.41 13.11 -5.53
N PRO A 212 19.29 12.32 -4.90
CA PRO A 212 19.46 12.35 -3.45
C PRO A 212 19.89 13.74 -2.97
N ILE A 213 19.44 14.08 -1.77
CA ILE A 213 19.82 15.35 -1.11
C ILE A 213 21.17 15.16 -0.44
#